data_e505c3d90f7bbe4c79ae8c9f80cf63ed
#
_entry.id   e505c3d90f7bbe4c79ae8c9f80cf63ed
#
_cell.length_a   1.000
_cell.length_b   1.000
_cell.length_c   1.000
_cell.angle_alpha   90.00
_cell.angle_beta   90.00
_cell.angle_gamma   90.00
#
_symmetry.space_group_name_H-M   'P 1'
#
loop_
_entity.id
_entity.type
_entity.pdbx_description
1 polymer ?
#
loop_
_entity_poly.entity_id
_entity_poly.type
_entity_poly.pdbx_seq_one_letter_code
_entity_poly.pdbx_strand_id
1 'polypeptide(L)'
;MTNRNRKTQELIKPIVRVGNSAGVILPREWLNGKVRVELVERPLDIKQDILEILEDYLEEVIGIYIVGSYARGEQTKDSDVDVLVITNKKRKIICMGKYNIIMTTKEVVEEEMKNNILPLLPMIKEARAVMNADLVKKWK
;
A
#
# COMPACT_ATOMS: atom_id res chain seq x y z
N MET A 1 12.34 29.55 -39.61
CA MET A 1 11.87 29.32 -39.45
C MET A 1 11.18 28.88 -38.72
N THR A 2 10.98 29.00 -38.49
CA THR A 2 10.29 28.62 -37.62
C THR A 2 9.50 27.52 -37.78
N ASN A 3 9.54 26.62 -37.10
CA ASN A 3 8.71 25.53 -37.23
C ASN A 3 7.50 25.68 -36.34
N ARG A 4 6.51 26.16 -36.91
CA ARG A 4 5.29 26.45 -36.21
C ARG A 4 4.49 25.23 -35.86
N ASN A 5 4.81 24.11 -36.48
CA ASN A 5 4.12 22.88 -36.21
C ASN A 5 4.78 22.01 -35.19
N ARG A 6 5.68 22.56 -34.42
CA ARG A 6 6.25 21.81 -33.31
C ARG A 6 5.18 21.49 -32.31
N LYS A 7 4.83 20.23 -32.25
CA LYS A 7 3.97 19.74 -31.23
C LYS A 7 4.79 19.52 -29.97
N THR A 8 4.22 19.82 -28.83
CA THR A 8 4.80 19.40 -27.57
C THR A 8 4.78 17.88 -27.55
N GLN A 9 5.94 17.30 -27.34
CA GLN A 9 6.03 15.84 -27.18
C GLN A 9 5.86 15.52 -25.71
N GLU A 10 5.09 14.50 -25.44
CA GLU A 10 4.82 14.09 -24.07
C GLU A 10 5.03 12.59 -23.93
N LEU A 11 5.75 12.20 -22.90
CA LEU A 11 5.97 10.80 -22.55
C LEU A 11 5.60 10.58 -21.09
N ILE A 12 5.00 9.43 -20.81
CA ILE A 12 4.80 8.98 -19.45
C ILE A 12 5.78 7.84 -19.23
N LYS A 13 6.71 8.02 -18.32
CA LYS A 13 7.80 7.09 -18.07
C LYS A 13 7.91 6.76 -16.59
N PRO A 14 8.29 5.53 -16.25
CA PRO A 14 8.55 5.19 -14.86
C PRO A 14 9.78 5.93 -14.34
N ILE A 15 9.74 6.25 -13.07
CA ILE A 15 10.88 6.82 -12.38
C ILE A 15 11.77 5.67 -11.94
N VAL A 16 13.05 5.73 -12.28
CA VAL A 16 14.02 4.70 -11.97
C VAL A 16 15.11 5.25 -11.06
N ARG A 17 15.81 4.36 -10.37
CA ARG A 17 16.90 4.77 -9.51
C ARG A 17 18.11 5.19 -10.34
N VAL A 18 18.68 6.33 -10.00
CA VAL A 18 19.92 6.83 -10.60
C VAL A 18 20.86 7.20 -9.47
N GLY A 19 21.83 6.35 -9.17
CA GLY A 19 22.70 6.56 -8.01
C GLY A 19 21.87 6.64 -6.72
N ASN A 20 21.99 7.75 -6.00
CA ASN A 20 21.19 8.01 -4.80
C ASN A 20 19.95 8.86 -5.09
N SER A 21 19.66 9.06 -6.38
CA SER A 21 18.52 9.88 -6.82
C SER A 21 17.55 9.07 -7.63
N ALA A 22 16.48 9.72 -8.05
CA ALA A 22 15.49 9.17 -8.97
C ALA A 22 15.65 9.87 -10.32
N GLY A 23 15.46 9.14 -11.40
CA GLY A 23 15.60 9.70 -12.74
C GLY A 23 14.63 9.08 -13.72
N VAL A 24 14.60 9.66 -14.90
CA VAL A 24 13.77 9.18 -16.02
C VAL A 24 14.67 9.03 -17.23
N ILE A 25 14.55 7.91 -17.94
CA ILE A 25 15.30 7.67 -19.16
C ILE A 25 14.49 8.20 -20.33
N LEU A 26 15.08 9.16 -21.03
CA LEU A 26 14.44 9.84 -22.15
C LEU A 26 15.09 9.45 -23.49
N PRO A 27 14.39 9.69 -24.60
CA PRO A 27 14.97 9.42 -25.90
C PRO A 27 16.29 10.14 -26.11
N ARG A 28 17.23 9.47 -26.73
CA ARG A 28 18.57 10.01 -26.97
C ARG A 28 18.55 11.32 -27.79
N GLU A 29 17.58 11.45 -28.66
CA GLU A 29 17.40 12.62 -29.51
C GLU A 29 17.08 13.88 -28.70
N TRP A 30 16.67 13.71 -27.46
CA TRP A 30 16.34 14.82 -26.55
C TRP A 30 17.53 15.36 -25.79
N LEU A 31 18.72 14.78 -26.02
CA LEU A 31 19.94 15.29 -25.37
C LEU A 31 20.11 16.79 -25.64
N ASN A 32 20.53 17.49 -24.61
CA ASN A 32 20.74 18.95 -24.64
C ASN A 32 19.42 19.75 -24.68
N GLY A 33 18.29 19.11 -24.70
CA GLY A 33 17.00 19.77 -24.61
C GLY A 33 16.61 20.03 -23.14
N LYS A 34 15.41 20.53 -22.96
CA LYS A 34 14.83 20.76 -21.64
C LYS A 34 13.47 20.12 -21.56
N VAL A 35 13.13 19.57 -20.41
CA VAL A 35 11.83 18.97 -20.19
C VAL A 35 11.14 19.62 -19.01
N ARG A 36 9.82 19.55 -19.03
CA ARG A 36 9.01 19.84 -17.85
C ARG A 36 8.69 18.50 -17.20
N VAL A 37 8.82 18.42 -15.90
CA VAL A 37 8.54 17.19 -15.17
C VAL A 37 7.27 17.37 -14.34
N GLU A 38 6.33 16.45 -14.50
CA GLU A 38 5.08 16.43 -13.76
C GLU A 38 4.88 15.04 -13.17
N LEU A 39 4.58 14.96 -11.88
CA LEU A 39 4.32 13.69 -11.23
C LEU A 39 2.86 13.31 -11.49
N VAL A 40 2.62 12.36 -12.41
CA VAL A 40 1.26 11.95 -12.77
C VAL A 40 0.72 10.84 -11.88
N GLU A 41 1.60 10.06 -11.29
CA GLU A 41 1.23 9.00 -10.37
C GLU A 41 2.23 8.97 -9.22
N ARG A 42 1.72 9.13 -8.00
CA ARG A 42 2.58 9.12 -6.83
C ARG A 42 3.04 7.71 -6.49
N PRO A 43 4.24 7.57 -5.92
CA PRO A 43 4.63 6.28 -5.34
C PRO A 43 3.61 5.88 -4.29
N LEU A 44 3.36 4.58 -4.21
CA LEU A 44 2.42 4.04 -3.23
C LEU A 44 3.00 4.20 -1.82
N ASP A 45 2.30 4.95 -0.98
CA ASP A 45 2.64 5.08 0.44
C ASP A 45 1.54 4.41 1.26
N ILE A 46 1.69 3.12 1.46
CA ILE A 46 0.69 2.28 2.12
C ILE A 46 0.40 2.75 3.55
N LYS A 47 1.42 3.08 4.31
CA LYS A 47 1.25 3.55 5.68
C LYS A 47 0.38 4.79 5.75
N GLN A 48 0.72 5.78 4.96
CA GLN A 48 -0.01 7.05 4.94
C GLN A 48 -1.45 6.84 4.48
N ASP A 49 -1.65 6.06 3.43
CA ASP A 49 -2.97 5.77 2.90
C ASP A 49 -3.86 5.08 3.95
N ILE A 50 -3.31 4.09 4.64
CA ILE A 50 -4.06 3.38 5.69
C ILE A 50 -4.47 4.33 6.81
N LEU A 51 -3.54 5.17 7.26
CA LEU A 51 -3.83 6.13 8.34
C LEU A 51 -4.91 7.12 7.94
N GLU A 52 -4.89 7.58 6.68
CA GLU A 52 -5.93 8.48 6.16
C GLU A 52 -7.29 7.79 6.09
N ILE A 53 -7.34 6.55 5.60
CA ILE A 53 -8.59 5.80 5.52
C ILE A 53 -9.17 5.54 6.91
N LEU A 54 -8.32 5.30 7.89
CA LEU A 54 -8.74 4.97 9.25
C LEU A 54 -8.84 6.18 10.17
N GLU A 55 -8.72 7.38 9.65
CA GLU A 55 -8.68 8.62 10.44
C GLU A 55 -9.78 8.68 11.51
N ASP A 56 -11.01 8.36 11.13
CA ASP A 56 -12.16 8.40 12.04
C ASP A 56 -12.18 7.27 13.07
N TYR A 57 -11.31 6.28 12.92
CA TYR A 57 -11.29 5.08 13.76
C TYR A 57 -10.03 4.95 14.62
N LEU A 58 -9.08 5.85 14.47
CA LEU A 58 -7.76 5.72 15.09
C LEU A 58 -7.80 5.57 16.62
N GLU A 59 -8.74 6.19 17.28
CA GLU A 59 -8.90 6.07 18.74
C GLU A 59 -9.28 4.65 19.17
N GLU A 60 -9.87 3.89 18.27
CA GLU A 60 -10.36 2.55 18.56
C GLU A 60 -9.37 1.46 18.11
N VAL A 61 -8.35 1.85 17.35
CA VAL A 61 -7.41 0.92 16.75
C VAL A 61 -6.37 0.45 17.76
N ILE A 62 -6.22 -0.87 17.87
CA ILE A 62 -5.21 -1.52 18.72
C ILE A 62 -4.00 -1.93 17.89
N GLY A 63 -4.23 -2.36 16.67
CA GLY A 63 -3.15 -2.76 15.77
C GLY A 63 -3.55 -2.68 14.31
N ILE A 64 -2.56 -2.51 13.44
CA ILE A 64 -2.73 -2.43 11.98
C ILE A 64 -1.68 -3.32 11.35
N TYR A 65 -2.10 -4.22 10.45
CA TYR A 65 -1.23 -5.19 9.83
C TYR A 65 -1.51 -5.31 8.34
N ILE A 66 -0.45 -5.32 7.53
CA ILE A 66 -0.57 -5.62 6.10
C ILE A 66 -0.51 -7.13 5.98
N VAL A 67 -1.46 -7.70 5.26
CA VAL A 67 -1.56 -9.14 5.02
C VAL A 67 -1.67 -9.39 3.51
N GLY A 68 -1.76 -10.65 3.10
CA GLY A 68 -1.91 -11.00 1.70
C GLY A 68 -0.65 -10.82 0.87
N SER A 69 -0.83 -10.55 -0.43
CA SER A 69 0.29 -10.49 -1.38
C SER A 69 1.34 -9.45 -1.03
N TYR A 70 0.95 -8.28 -0.55
CA TYR A 70 1.90 -7.24 -0.13
C TYR A 70 2.74 -7.66 1.08
N ALA A 71 2.16 -8.42 1.99
CA ALA A 71 2.91 -8.93 3.14
C ALA A 71 3.93 -9.98 2.72
N ARG A 72 3.59 -10.80 1.73
CA ARG A 72 4.47 -11.85 1.22
C ARG A 72 5.51 -11.36 0.22
N GLY A 73 5.40 -10.10 -0.23
CA GLY A 73 6.26 -9.60 -1.28
C GLY A 73 5.93 -10.16 -2.67
N GLU A 74 4.72 -10.65 -2.84
CA GLU A 74 4.25 -11.27 -4.09
C GLU A 74 3.30 -10.37 -4.88
N GLN A 75 3.20 -9.11 -4.49
CA GLN A 75 2.28 -8.19 -5.14
C GLN A 75 2.65 -7.93 -6.59
N THR A 76 1.62 -7.74 -7.40
CA THR A 76 1.73 -7.29 -8.77
C THR A 76 1.16 -5.88 -8.88
N LYS A 77 1.26 -5.30 -10.06
CA LYS A 77 0.70 -3.98 -10.36
C LYS A 77 -0.80 -3.89 -10.04
N ASP A 78 -1.53 -5.00 -10.22
CA ASP A 78 -2.97 -5.05 -10.05
C ASP A 78 -3.40 -5.59 -8.68
N SER A 79 -2.46 -5.90 -7.81
CA SER A 79 -2.78 -6.43 -6.48
C SER A 79 -3.44 -5.38 -5.59
N ASP A 80 -4.46 -5.80 -4.85
CA ASP A 80 -5.04 -5.00 -3.79
C ASP A 80 -4.18 -5.08 -2.54
N VAL A 81 -4.26 -4.05 -1.70
CA VAL A 81 -3.59 -4.04 -0.40
C VAL A 81 -4.58 -4.55 0.64
N ASP A 82 -4.29 -5.71 1.20
CA ASP A 82 -5.12 -6.32 2.24
C ASP A 82 -4.60 -5.90 3.61
N VAL A 83 -5.49 -5.37 4.44
CA VAL A 83 -5.14 -4.82 5.75
C VAL A 83 -6.04 -5.43 6.81
N LEU A 84 -5.43 -5.93 7.87
CA LEU A 84 -6.13 -6.39 9.05
C LEU A 84 -5.98 -5.35 10.15
N VAL A 85 -7.10 -4.86 10.66
CA VAL A 85 -7.12 -3.86 11.74
C VAL A 85 -7.79 -4.48 12.97
N ILE A 86 -7.09 -4.43 14.09
CA ILE A 86 -7.63 -4.89 15.36
C ILE A 86 -8.14 -3.66 16.13
N THR A 87 -9.39 -3.72 16.51
CA THR A 87 -10.05 -2.65 17.25
C THR A 87 -10.68 -3.19 18.53
N ASN A 88 -11.15 -2.28 19.38
CA ASN A 88 -11.93 -2.65 20.58
C ASN A 88 -13.44 -2.58 20.33
N LYS A 89 -13.86 -2.37 19.09
CA LYS A 89 -15.27 -2.25 18.71
C LYS A 89 -15.65 -3.24 17.60
N LYS A 90 -16.80 -2.99 17.00
CA LYS A 90 -17.43 -3.91 16.05
C LYS A 90 -16.59 -4.22 14.82
N ARG A 91 -16.81 -5.42 14.29
CA ARG A 91 -16.29 -5.87 13.02
C ARG A 91 -16.84 -5.01 11.87
N LYS A 92 -15.97 -4.61 10.96
CA LYS A 92 -16.32 -3.81 9.79
C LYS A 92 -15.38 -4.12 8.64
N ILE A 93 -15.90 -4.05 7.42
CA ILE A 93 -15.09 -4.21 6.21
C ILE A 93 -15.15 -2.89 5.44
N ILE A 94 -13.99 -2.36 5.10
CA ILE A 94 -13.86 -1.14 4.31
C ILE A 94 -13.14 -1.47 3.02
N CYS A 95 -13.78 -1.20 1.88
CA CYS A 95 -13.16 -1.32 0.57
C CYS A 95 -13.05 0.07 -0.03
N MET A 96 -11.83 0.57 -0.16
CA MET A 96 -11.59 1.91 -0.67
C MET A 96 -10.42 1.88 -1.66
N GLY A 97 -10.73 2.08 -2.96
CA GLY A 97 -9.75 2.01 -4.00
C GLY A 97 -9.08 0.65 -4.02
N LYS A 98 -7.76 0.66 -3.88
CA LYS A 98 -6.96 -0.56 -3.90
C LYS A 98 -6.86 -1.22 -2.50
N TYR A 99 -7.49 -0.64 -1.49
CA TYR A 99 -7.39 -1.12 -0.11
C TYR A 99 -8.61 -1.92 0.32
N ASN A 100 -8.37 -3.12 0.84
CA ASN A 100 -9.38 -3.96 1.47
C ASN A 100 -9.03 -4.08 2.95
N ILE A 101 -9.82 -3.46 3.80
CA ILE A 101 -9.54 -3.39 5.23
C ILE A 101 -10.57 -4.19 6.00
N ILE A 102 -10.11 -5.16 6.76
CA ILE A 102 -10.94 -5.94 7.66
C ILE A 102 -10.67 -5.46 9.07
N MET A 103 -11.67 -4.85 9.70
CA MET A 103 -11.60 -4.43 11.09
C MET A 103 -12.30 -5.48 11.95
N THR A 104 -11.61 -5.99 12.94
CA THR A 104 -12.15 -6.99 13.85
C THR A 104 -11.60 -6.78 15.26
N THR A 105 -12.08 -7.54 16.23
CA THR A 105 -11.64 -7.42 17.58
C THR A 105 -10.58 -8.48 17.91
N LYS A 106 -9.80 -8.23 18.94
CA LYS A 106 -8.82 -9.17 19.45
C LYS A 106 -9.48 -10.50 19.85
N GLU A 107 -10.64 -10.41 20.49
CA GLU A 107 -11.39 -11.57 20.93
C GLU A 107 -11.83 -12.45 19.77
N VAL A 108 -12.32 -11.84 18.69
CA VAL A 108 -12.73 -12.58 17.49
C VAL A 108 -11.53 -13.29 16.86
N VAL A 109 -10.40 -12.59 16.75
CA VAL A 109 -9.18 -13.18 16.20
C VAL A 109 -8.72 -14.36 17.02
N GLU A 110 -8.64 -14.20 18.34
CA GLU A 110 -8.19 -15.27 19.23
C GLU A 110 -9.13 -16.48 19.20
N GLU A 111 -10.44 -16.24 19.12
CA GLU A 111 -11.42 -17.29 18.99
C GLU A 111 -11.27 -18.07 17.67
N GLU A 112 -11.13 -17.35 16.55
CA GLU A 112 -10.94 -17.96 15.25
C GLU A 112 -9.63 -18.76 15.18
N MET A 113 -8.57 -18.27 15.80
CA MET A 113 -7.29 -18.98 15.89
C MET A 113 -7.42 -20.26 16.71
N LYS A 114 -8.12 -20.21 17.84
CA LYS A 114 -8.36 -21.35 18.69
C LYS A 114 -9.11 -22.46 17.98
N ASN A 115 -10.02 -22.08 17.09
CA ASN A 115 -10.85 -23.03 16.33
C ASN A 115 -10.25 -23.40 14.98
N ASN A 116 -9.02 -22.94 14.68
CA ASN A 116 -8.34 -23.17 13.42
C ASN A 116 -9.16 -22.76 12.19
N ILE A 117 -9.87 -21.65 12.29
CA ILE A 117 -10.70 -21.15 11.19
C ILE A 117 -9.81 -20.49 10.15
N LEU A 118 -9.83 -21.03 8.93
CA LEU A 118 -9.17 -20.46 7.78
C LEU A 118 -10.06 -19.39 7.16
N PRO A 119 -9.50 -18.33 6.56
CA PRO A 119 -8.08 -18.10 6.22
C PRO A 119 -7.29 -17.25 7.23
N LEU A 120 -7.78 -17.03 8.42
CA LEU A 120 -7.16 -16.10 9.37
C LEU A 120 -5.74 -16.49 9.79
N LEU A 121 -5.51 -17.79 10.03
CA LEU A 121 -4.19 -18.26 10.45
C LEU A 121 -3.07 -17.90 9.47
N PRO A 122 -3.23 -18.16 8.16
CA PRO A 122 -2.20 -17.72 7.20
C PRO A 122 -2.00 -16.23 7.20
N MET A 123 -3.06 -15.45 7.31
CA MET A 123 -2.98 -13.99 7.35
C MET A 123 -2.12 -13.50 8.52
N ILE A 124 -2.29 -14.09 9.68
CA ILE A 124 -1.54 -13.70 10.87
C ILE A 124 -0.08 -14.10 10.75
N LYS A 125 0.21 -15.27 10.23
CA LYS A 125 1.59 -15.75 10.06
C LYS A 125 2.41 -14.86 9.14
N GLU A 126 1.80 -14.31 8.10
CA GLU A 126 2.48 -13.46 7.13
C GLU A 126 2.37 -11.97 7.41
N ALA A 127 1.59 -11.58 8.41
CA ALA A 127 1.29 -10.18 8.69
C ALA A 127 2.53 -9.33 8.94
N ARG A 128 2.57 -8.16 8.32
CA ARG A 128 3.57 -7.13 8.55
C ARG A 128 2.94 -6.00 9.35
N ALA A 129 3.50 -5.70 10.51
CA ALA A 129 2.93 -4.70 11.39
C ALA A 129 3.19 -3.29 10.89
N VAL A 130 2.13 -2.50 10.78
CA VAL A 130 2.19 -1.06 10.63
C VAL A 130 2.12 -0.43 12.02
N MET A 131 1.34 -1.02 12.91
CA MET A 131 1.16 -0.58 14.28
C MET A 131 0.98 -1.80 15.18
N ASN A 132 1.66 -1.81 16.31
CA ASN A 132 1.59 -2.85 17.34
C ASN A 132 2.09 -4.23 16.88
N ALA A 133 3.38 -4.30 16.59
CA ALA A 133 4.04 -5.54 16.20
C ALA A 133 3.97 -6.62 17.27
N ASP A 134 3.94 -6.23 18.55
CA ASP A 134 3.96 -7.18 19.68
C ASP A 134 2.72 -8.05 19.73
N LEU A 135 1.57 -7.50 19.39
CA LEU A 135 0.32 -8.25 19.40
C LEU A 135 0.34 -9.41 18.39
N VAL A 136 0.80 -9.14 17.17
CA VAL A 136 0.85 -10.18 16.14
C VAL A 136 1.94 -11.22 16.44
N LYS A 137 3.05 -10.81 17.05
CA LYS A 137 4.09 -11.73 17.49
C LYS A 137 3.55 -12.74 18.51
N LYS A 138 2.69 -12.26 19.40
CA LYS A 138 2.06 -13.13 20.39
C LYS A 138 1.19 -14.21 19.73
N TRP A 139 0.62 -13.91 18.59
CA TRP A 139 -0.25 -14.85 17.87
C TRP A 139 0.51 -15.77 16.90
N LYS A 140 1.70 -15.40 16.52
CA LYS A 140 2.55 -16.24 15.66
C LYS A 140 3.17 -17.42 16.46
#